data_dd8aeceb64e567ea9ed2bf59b46a61e8
#
_entry.id   dd8aeceb64e567ea9ed2bf59b46a61e8
#
_cell.length_a   1.000
_cell.length_b   1.000
_cell.length_c   1.000
_cell.angle_alpha   90.00
_cell.angle_beta   90.00
_cell.angle_gamma   90.00
#
_symmetry.space_group_name_H-M   'P 1'
#
loop_
_entity.id
_entity.type
_entity.pdbx_description
1 polymer ?
#
loop_
_entity_poly.entity_id
_entity_poly.type
_entity_poly.pdbx_seq_one_letter_code
_entity_poly.pdbx_strand_id
1 'polypeptide(L)'
;MIKKIKISMSEKIIFIFILFLTFFSLSSFFLIKNKCLFIKNHDPKKLTFKKPENIAILNVPCGNVIIELYPNISPLAVERFINLVKSKAYDDVAFHRVIKNTIVQAGDLEFGKKGNIDYSKIGTGKSGLGTINSEIEKKFNYKKGSVGLARTQ
;
A
#
# COMPACT_ATOMS: atom_id res chain seq x y z
N MET A 1 20.67 -47.43 36.57
CA MET A 1 19.39 -47.21 37.30
C MET A 1 18.98 -45.76 37.11
N ILE A 2 18.02 -45.48 36.24
CA ILE A 2 17.58 -44.11 35.95
C ILE A 2 16.53 -43.70 37.03
N LYS A 3 16.89 -42.74 37.86
CA LYS A 3 16.00 -42.22 38.92
C LYS A 3 14.88 -41.41 38.29
N LYS A 4 13.64 -41.89 38.34
CA LYS A 4 12.46 -41.09 37.90
C LYS A 4 12.34 -39.86 38.77
N ILE A 5 12.54 -38.70 38.21
CA ILE A 5 12.29 -37.40 38.90
C ILE A 5 10.80 -37.19 38.99
N LYS A 6 10.26 -37.14 40.25
CA LYS A 6 8.87 -36.93 40.53
C LYS A 6 8.62 -35.41 40.65
N ILE A 7 8.10 -34.83 39.58
CA ILE A 7 7.77 -33.39 39.51
C ILE A 7 6.57 -33.12 40.41
N SER A 8 6.66 -32.12 41.31
CA SER A 8 5.59 -31.74 42.20
C SER A 8 4.40 -31.12 41.48
N MET A 9 3.23 -31.08 42.11
CA MET A 9 2.03 -30.46 41.51
C MET A 9 2.24 -28.97 41.22
N SER A 10 2.92 -28.23 42.09
CA SER A 10 3.25 -26.83 41.95
C SER A 10 4.21 -26.58 40.72
N GLU A 11 5.20 -27.42 40.56
CA GLU A 11 6.12 -27.32 39.40
C GLU A 11 5.40 -27.55 38.06
N LYS A 12 4.42 -28.47 38.05
CA LYS A 12 3.59 -28.69 36.84
C LYS A 12 2.73 -27.47 36.52
N ILE A 13 2.13 -26.83 37.53
CA ILE A 13 1.32 -25.62 37.32
C ILE A 13 2.18 -24.47 36.81
N ILE A 14 3.36 -24.26 37.39
CA ILE A 14 4.31 -23.23 36.94
C ILE A 14 4.73 -23.52 35.51
N PHE A 15 5.03 -24.76 35.14
CA PHE A 15 5.42 -25.13 33.77
C PHE A 15 4.30 -24.86 32.78
N ILE A 16 3.05 -25.22 33.09
CA ILE A 16 1.89 -24.92 32.24
C ILE A 16 1.69 -23.42 32.09
N PHE A 17 1.86 -22.64 33.15
CA PHE A 17 1.74 -21.20 33.11
C PHE A 17 2.83 -20.55 32.22
N ILE A 18 4.06 -21.00 32.30
CA ILE A 18 5.16 -20.56 31.42
C ILE A 18 4.85 -20.90 29.96
N LEU A 19 4.38 -22.12 29.68
CA LEU A 19 3.97 -22.51 28.32
C LEU A 19 2.85 -21.64 27.78
N PHE A 20 1.87 -21.30 28.61
CA PHE A 20 0.77 -20.41 28.24
C PHE A 20 1.27 -18.99 27.92
N LEU A 21 2.15 -18.43 28.74
CA LEU A 21 2.75 -17.12 28.51
C LEU A 21 3.59 -17.07 27.24
N THR A 22 4.40 -18.12 26.99
CA THR A 22 5.19 -18.18 25.75
C THR A 22 4.32 -18.31 24.52
N PHE A 23 3.28 -19.13 24.56
CA PHE A 23 2.31 -19.25 23.47
C PHE A 23 1.59 -17.92 23.20
N PHE A 24 1.13 -17.24 24.26
CA PHE A 24 0.46 -15.95 24.13
C PHE A 24 1.39 -14.87 23.56
N SER A 25 2.64 -14.83 24.00
CA SER A 25 3.67 -13.92 23.49
C SER A 25 3.97 -14.17 22.02
N LEU A 26 4.16 -15.43 21.60
CA LEU A 26 4.39 -15.80 20.20
C LEU A 26 3.19 -15.48 19.30
N SER A 27 1.97 -15.76 19.78
CA SER A 27 0.74 -15.43 19.06
C SER A 27 0.59 -13.93 18.88
N SER A 28 0.83 -13.15 19.94
CA SER A 28 0.78 -11.69 19.90
C SER A 28 1.82 -11.12 18.92
N PHE A 29 3.05 -11.65 18.95
CA PHE A 29 4.10 -11.26 18.01
C PHE A 29 3.72 -11.56 16.56
N PHE A 30 3.12 -12.73 16.29
CA PHE A 30 2.65 -13.12 14.97
C PHE A 30 1.55 -12.18 14.45
N LEU A 31 0.58 -11.82 15.30
CA LEU A 31 -0.49 -10.89 14.95
C LEU A 31 0.03 -9.47 14.66
N ILE A 32 1.00 -9.00 15.44
CA ILE A 32 1.63 -7.68 15.23
C ILE A 32 2.43 -7.66 13.92
N LYS A 33 3.13 -8.74 13.59
CA LYS A 33 3.93 -8.86 12.37
C LYS A 33 3.06 -8.92 11.11
N ASN A 34 1.91 -9.58 11.19
CA ASN A 34 0.99 -9.77 10.06
C ASN A 34 -0.14 -8.72 10.05
N LYS A 35 0.22 -7.45 9.91
CA LYS A 35 -0.75 -6.32 9.86
C LYS A 35 -1.87 -6.47 8.82
N CYS A 36 -1.66 -7.34 7.82
CA CYS A 36 -2.60 -7.56 6.73
C CYS A 36 -3.58 -8.72 6.97
N LEU A 37 -3.49 -9.42 8.11
CA LEU A 37 -4.26 -10.66 8.36
C LEU A 37 -5.79 -10.48 8.23
N PHE A 38 -6.30 -9.30 8.58
CA PHE A 38 -7.74 -8.99 8.55
C PHE A 38 -8.16 -8.17 7.32
N ILE A 39 -7.26 -7.95 6.35
CA ILE A 39 -7.58 -7.17 5.16
C ILE A 39 -8.03 -8.11 4.06
N LYS A 40 -9.27 -7.92 3.59
CA LYS A 40 -9.79 -8.65 2.43
C LYS A 40 -9.05 -8.20 1.18
N ASN A 41 -8.20 -9.07 0.66
CA ASN A 41 -7.50 -8.84 -0.60
C ASN A 41 -8.27 -9.48 -1.75
N HIS A 42 -8.39 -8.75 -2.86
CA HIS A 42 -8.94 -9.26 -4.11
C HIS A 42 -7.80 -9.59 -5.06
N ASP A 43 -7.78 -10.82 -5.58
CA ASP A 43 -6.84 -11.23 -6.62
C ASP A 43 -7.28 -10.61 -7.97
N PRO A 44 -6.51 -9.69 -8.55
CA PRO A 44 -6.86 -9.04 -9.81
C PRO A 44 -7.03 -10.03 -10.97
N LYS A 45 -6.35 -11.19 -10.92
CA LYS A 45 -6.44 -12.23 -11.96
C LYS A 45 -7.80 -12.91 -11.99
N LYS A 46 -8.57 -12.84 -10.91
CA LYS A 46 -9.92 -13.39 -10.81
C LYS A 46 -11.02 -12.40 -11.19
N LEU A 47 -10.64 -11.18 -11.53
CA LEU A 47 -11.58 -10.13 -11.93
C LEU A 47 -11.63 -10.00 -13.44
N THR A 48 -12.83 -9.80 -13.96
CA THR A 48 -13.07 -9.54 -15.38
C THR A 48 -13.30 -8.05 -15.58
N PHE A 49 -12.50 -7.43 -16.42
CA PHE A 49 -12.62 -6.01 -16.75
C PHE A 49 -13.18 -5.83 -18.16
N LYS A 50 -14.08 -4.85 -18.34
CA LYS A 50 -14.63 -4.52 -19.66
C LYS A 50 -13.56 -3.95 -20.61
N LYS A 51 -12.61 -3.20 -20.06
CA LYS A 51 -11.49 -2.56 -20.78
C LYS A 51 -10.20 -2.77 -20.00
N PRO A 52 -9.58 -3.95 -20.10
CA PRO A 52 -8.37 -4.27 -19.33
C PRO A 52 -7.19 -3.34 -19.65
N GLU A 53 -7.15 -2.75 -20.85
CA GLU A 53 -6.16 -1.77 -21.26
C GLU A 53 -6.21 -0.46 -20.44
N ASN A 54 -7.35 -0.19 -19.81
CA ASN A 54 -7.57 0.98 -18.96
C ASN A 54 -7.45 0.66 -17.47
N ILE A 55 -6.87 -0.49 -17.12
CA ILE A 55 -6.72 -0.89 -15.71
C ILE A 55 -5.27 -0.82 -15.30
N ALA A 56 -5.00 -0.15 -14.20
CA ALA A 56 -3.72 -0.22 -13.50
C ALA A 56 -3.90 -0.93 -12.17
N ILE A 57 -2.92 -1.76 -11.79
CA ILE A 57 -2.91 -2.47 -10.53
C ILE A 57 -1.77 -1.94 -9.69
N LEU A 58 -2.11 -1.35 -8.55
CA LEU A 58 -1.15 -0.87 -7.58
C LEU A 58 -0.97 -1.91 -6.49
N ASN A 59 0.18 -2.54 -6.43
CA ASN A 59 0.54 -3.51 -5.40
C ASN A 59 1.01 -2.77 -4.15
N VAL A 60 0.37 -3.04 -3.03
CA VAL A 60 0.75 -2.53 -1.71
C VAL A 60 0.94 -3.69 -0.73
N PRO A 61 1.64 -3.50 0.40
CA PRO A 61 1.99 -4.60 1.31
C PRO A 61 0.80 -5.46 1.75
N CYS A 62 -0.42 -4.89 1.82
CA CYS A 62 -1.61 -5.60 2.28
C CYS A 62 -2.59 -5.96 1.15
N GLY A 63 -2.20 -5.85 -0.11
CA GLY A 63 -3.06 -6.25 -1.22
C GLY A 63 -2.91 -5.42 -2.47
N ASN A 64 -3.95 -5.40 -3.29
CA ASN A 64 -3.94 -4.71 -4.56
C ASN A 64 -5.02 -3.62 -4.59
N VAL A 65 -4.66 -2.46 -5.12
CA VAL A 65 -5.61 -1.40 -5.47
C VAL A 65 -5.80 -1.41 -6.98
N ILE A 66 -7.03 -1.49 -7.43
CA ILE A 66 -7.38 -1.50 -8.84
C ILE A 66 -7.79 -0.08 -9.22
N ILE A 67 -7.13 0.48 -10.23
CA ILE A 67 -7.36 1.83 -10.73
C ILE A 67 -7.88 1.73 -12.15
N GLU A 68 -9.10 2.21 -12.38
CA GLU A 68 -9.66 2.38 -13.72
C GLU A 68 -9.26 3.74 -14.27
N LEU A 69 -8.72 3.76 -15.48
CA LEU A 69 -8.25 4.95 -16.17
C LEU A 69 -9.28 5.43 -17.20
N TYR A 70 -9.41 6.75 -17.32
CA TYR A 70 -10.40 7.38 -18.20
C TYR A 70 -9.72 8.26 -19.27
N PRO A 71 -9.08 7.64 -20.30
CA PRO A 71 -8.34 8.37 -21.33
C PRO A 71 -9.22 9.29 -22.19
N ASN A 72 -10.52 9.03 -22.25
CA ASN A 72 -11.49 9.88 -22.93
C ASN A 72 -11.85 11.16 -22.14
N ILE A 73 -11.47 11.23 -20.85
CA ILE A 73 -11.72 12.38 -19.97
C ILE A 73 -10.44 13.17 -19.75
N SER A 74 -9.34 12.47 -19.50
CA SER A 74 -8.05 13.06 -19.17
C SER A 74 -6.93 12.36 -19.97
N PRO A 75 -6.89 12.53 -21.30
CA PRO A 75 -5.94 11.81 -22.17
C PRO A 75 -4.48 12.05 -21.79
N LEU A 76 -4.07 13.30 -21.57
CA LEU A 76 -2.68 13.64 -21.23
C LEU A 76 -2.25 13.09 -19.87
N ALA A 77 -3.13 13.19 -18.89
CA ALA A 77 -2.88 12.66 -17.54
C ALA A 77 -2.75 11.14 -17.56
N VAL A 78 -3.65 10.44 -18.26
CA VAL A 78 -3.64 8.99 -18.40
C VAL A 78 -2.41 8.52 -19.17
N GLU A 79 -2.07 9.17 -20.29
CA GLU A 79 -0.87 8.83 -21.07
C GLU A 79 0.40 8.98 -20.21
N ARG A 80 0.55 10.11 -19.51
CA ARG A 80 1.67 10.36 -18.61
C ARG A 80 1.77 9.28 -17.53
N PHE A 81 0.65 8.95 -16.90
CA PHE A 81 0.58 7.92 -15.88
C PHE A 81 1.00 6.55 -16.42
N ILE A 82 0.45 6.13 -17.58
CA ILE A 82 0.79 4.85 -18.22
C ILE A 82 2.28 4.77 -18.56
N ASN A 83 2.86 5.84 -19.09
CA ASN A 83 4.28 5.88 -19.46
C ASN A 83 5.17 5.71 -18.22
N LEU A 84 4.84 6.36 -17.11
CA LEU A 84 5.55 6.22 -15.85
C LEU A 84 5.36 4.82 -15.20
N VAL A 85 4.20 4.21 -15.35
CA VAL A 85 3.96 2.83 -14.92
C VAL A 85 4.79 1.85 -15.75
N LYS A 86 4.77 1.98 -17.10
CA LYS A 86 5.53 1.10 -18.00
C LYS A 86 7.05 1.21 -17.78
N SER A 87 7.55 2.39 -17.47
CA SER A 87 8.96 2.62 -17.13
C SER A 87 9.33 2.20 -15.71
N LYS A 88 8.36 1.66 -14.92
CA LYS A 88 8.53 1.31 -13.49
C LYS A 88 8.94 2.50 -12.62
N ALA A 89 8.65 3.72 -13.07
CA ALA A 89 9.00 4.92 -12.33
C ALA A 89 8.31 4.98 -10.96
N TYR A 90 7.10 4.45 -10.83
CA TYR A 90 6.35 4.43 -9.57
C TYR A 90 6.70 3.27 -8.64
N ASP A 91 7.53 2.30 -9.08
CA ASP A 91 7.92 1.20 -8.21
C ASP A 91 8.72 1.72 -7.01
N ASP A 92 8.42 1.20 -5.82
CA ASP A 92 9.05 1.57 -4.55
C ASP A 92 8.96 3.06 -4.18
N VAL A 93 7.94 3.76 -4.66
CA VAL A 93 7.67 5.16 -4.28
C VAL A 93 6.77 5.21 -3.04
N ALA A 94 7.15 6.06 -2.09
CA ALA A 94 6.45 6.19 -0.83
C ALA A 94 5.09 6.90 -0.96
N PHE A 95 4.12 6.48 -0.16
CA PHE A 95 2.95 7.29 0.17
C PHE A 95 3.36 8.34 1.20
N HIS A 96 3.61 9.54 0.74
CA HIS A 96 4.18 10.59 1.59
C HIS A 96 3.14 11.41 2.36
N ARG A 97 1.88 11.35 1.97
CA ARG A 97 0.78 12.03 2.67
C ARG A 97 -0.42 11.12 2.78
N VAL A 98 -0.83 10.82 4.01
CA VAL A 98 -1.99 9.98 4.31
C VAL A 98 -2.83 10.66 5.36
N ILE A 99 -4.02 11.15 4.99
CA ILE A 99 -4.99 11.74 5.90
C ILE A 99 -6.23 10.84 5.91
N LYS A 100 -6.52 10.28 7.07
CA LYS A 100 -7.63 9.34 7.27
C LYS A 100 -8.94 9.91 6.72
N ASN A 101 -9.65 9.12 5.94
CA ASN A 101 -10.94 9.45 5.31
C ASN A 101 -10.91 10.65 4.34
N THR A 102 -9.75 11.16 3.97
CA THR A 102 -9.63 12.35 3.12
C THR A 102 -8.79 12.06 1.89
N ILE A 103 -7.48 11.86 2.03
CA ILE A 103 -6.55 11.76 0.91
C ILE A 103 -5.38 10.83 1.21
N VAL A 104 -4.96 10.13 0.18
CA VAL A 104 -3.68 9.42 0.12
C VAL A 104 -2.92 9.96 -1.08
N GLN A 105 -1.68 10.38 -0.89
CA GLN A 105 -0.85 10.96 -1.94
C GLN A 105 0.50 10.25 -2.03
N ALA A 106 0.88 9.93 -3.27
CA ALA A 106 2.14 9.28 -3.64
C ALA A 106 2.63 9.84 -4.98
N GLY A 107 3.74 9.31 -5.50
CA GLY A 107 4.20 9.64 -6.85
C GLY A 107 5.29 10.71 -6.91
N ASP A 108 5.92 11.03 -5.79
CA ASP A 108 7.14 11.84 -5.78
C ASP A 108 8.32 10.97 -6.26
N LEU A 109 8.71 11.14 -7.50
CA LEU A 109 9.74 10.33 -8.15
C LEU A 109 11.17 10.79 -7.83
N GLU A 110 11.31 12.00 -7.32
CA GLU A 110 12.61 12.62 -7.02
C GLU A 110 13.02 12.35 -5.57
N PHE A 111 12.12 12.59 -4.62
CA PHE A 111 12.44 12.53 -3.18
C PHE A 111 11.74 11.39 -2.44
N GLY A 112 10.86 10.63 -3.10
CA GLY A 112 10.02 9.61 -2.48
C GLY A 112 10.44 8.17 -2.74
N LYS A 113 11.60 7.90 -3.36
CA LYS A 113 12.07 6.55 -3.70
C LYS A 113 12.63 5.82 -2.48
N LYS A 114 12.26 4.55 -2.31
CA LYS A 114 12.84 3.67 -1.29
C LYS A 114 14.36 3.65 -1.40
N GLY A 115 15.02 3.81 -0.25
CA GLY A 115 16.48 3.85 -0.16
C GLY A 115 17.09 5.24 -0.39
N ASN A 116 16.31 6.22 -0.90
CA ASN A 116 16.76 7.61 -1.09
C ASN A 116 15.64 8.62 -0.76
N ILE A 117 14.92 8.39 0.34
CA ILE A 117 13.83 9.30 0.75
C ILE A 117 14.42 10.54 1.42
N ASP A 118 14.15 11.72 0.84
CA ASP A 118 14.43 13.00 1.49
C ASP A 118 13.17 13.51 2.21
N TYR A 119 13.11 13.29 3.51
CA TYR A 119 11.95 13.65 4.35
C TYR A 119 11.70 15.16 4.43
N SER A 120 12.68 16.00 4.08
CA SER A 120 12.53 17.46 4.08
C SER A 120 11.88 17.98 2.79
N LYS A 121 11.93 17.21 1.70
CA LYS A 121 11.48 17.61 0.37
C LYS A 121 10.37 16.71 -0.20
N ILE A 122 10.15 15.53 0.38
CA ILE A 122 9.17 14.59 -0.13
C ILE A 122 7.79 15.23 -0.27
N GLY A 123 7.16 15.03 -1.42
CA GLY A 123 5.90 15.66 -1.81
C GLY A 123 6.08 16.91 -2.68
N THR A 124 7.31 17.37 -2.92
CA THR A 124 7.62 18.52 -3.78
C THR A 124 8.33 18.13 -5.08
N GLY A 125 8.77 16.87 -5.18
CA GLY A 125 9.51 16.37 -6.33
C GLY A 125 8.65 16.23 -7.58
N LYS A 126 9.32 16.13 -8.71
CA LYS A 126 8.72 16.09 -10.05
C LYS A 126 9.14 14.82 -10.80
N SER A 127 8.47 14.55 -11.91
CA SER A 127 8.81 13.41 -12.78
C SER A 127 9.99 13.68 -13.71
N GLY A 128 10.48 14.91 -13.80
CA GLY A 128 11.48 15.32 -14.80
C GLY A 128 10.93 15.48 -16.24
N LEU A 129 9.67 15.12 -16.47
CA LEU A 129 9.05 15.13 -17.81
C LEU A 129 8.29 16.44 -18.13
N GLY A 130 8.48 17.48 -17.34
CA GLY A 130 7.74 18.73 -17.47
C GLY A 130 6.28 18.64 -17.05
N THR A 131 5.55 19.74 -17.20
CA THR A 131 4.12 19.85 -16.87
C THR A 131 3.25 19.40 -18.04
N ILE A 132 2.02 19.01 -17.74
CA ILE A 132 0.95 18.80 -18.72
C ILE A 132 -0.16 19.81 -18.49
N ASN A 133 -0.89 20.13 -19.55
CA ASN A 133 -2.05 21.01 -19.44
C ASN A 133 -3.10 20.41 -18.52
N SER A 134 -3.79 21.27 -17.79
CA SER A 134 -4.87 20.86 -16.89
C SER A 134 -6.08 20.37 -17.69
N GLU A 135 -6.54 19.17 -17.40
CA GLU A 135 -7.71 18.54 -18.02
C GLU A 135 -8.84 18.50 -17.01
N ILE A 136 -9.56 19.63 -16.85
CA ILE A 136 -10.65 19.75 -15.90
C ILE A 136 -11.98 19.62 -16.64
N GLU A 137 -12.66 18.50 -16.45
CA GLU A 137 -14.01 18.29 -16.94
C GLU A 137 -15.03 18.66 -15.85
N LYS A 138 -15.81 19.71 -16.06
CA LYS A 138 -16.79 20.24 -15.07
C LYS A 138 -17.83 19.22 -14.63
N LYS A 139 -18.10 18.20 -15.44
CA LYS A 139 -19.07 17.13 -15.12
C LYS A 139 -18.55 16.10 -14.13
N PHE A 140 -17.23 16.06 -13.92
CA PHE A 140 -16.59 15.08 -13.04
C PHE A 140 -16.15 15.71 -11.72
N ASN A 141 -16.85 15.35 -10.65
CA ASN A 141 -16.47 15.72 -9.29
C ASN A 141 -15.75 14.55 -8.61
N TYR A 142 -14.76 14.86 -7.80
CA TYR A 142 -14.09 13.86 -6.98
C TYR A 142 -15.07 13.21 -5.99
N LYS A 143 -15.08 11.90 -5.97
CA LYS A 143 -15.83 11.07 -5.03
C LYS A 143 -14.85 10.19 -4.27
N LYS A 144 -15.33 9.50 -3.23
CA LYS A 144 -14.54 8.46 -2.56
C LYS A 144 -14.04 7.44 -3.58
N GLY A 145 -12.73 7.23 -3.63
CA GLY A 145 -12.07 6.35 -4.59
C GLY A 145 -11.62 7.02 -5.89
N SER A 146 -11.88 8.32 -6.08
CA SER A 146 -11.34 9.04 -7.23
C SER A 146 -9.83 9.20 -7.12
N VAL A 147 -9.12 9.01 -8.24
CA VAL A 147 -7.69 9.25 -8.38
C VAL A 147 -7.47 10.40 -9.34
N GLY A 148 -6.62 11.33 -9.01
CA GLY A 148 -6.27 12.47 -9.85
C GLY A 148 -4.81 12.87 -9.72
N LEU A 149 -4.28 13.57 -10.70
CA LEU A 149 -2.95 14.14 -10.64
C LEU A 149 -2.90 15.30 -9.65
N ALA A 150 -1.87 15.30 -8.80
CA ALA A 150 -1.57 16.45 -7.95
C ALA A 150 -1.13 17.64 -8.81
N ARG A 151 -1.51 18.85 -8.39
CA ARG A 151 -1.12 20.10 -9.03
C ARG A 151 -0.43 20.99 -8.01
N THR A 152 0.57 21.72 -8.45
CA THR A 152 1.04 22.93 -7.75
C THR A 152 0.09 24.08 -8.10
N GLN A 153 -0.14 24.97 -7.18
CA GLN A 153 -0.85 26.25 -7.44
C GLN A 153 -0.06 27.08 -8.42
#